data_3979238ae9247d0af02024538c81f055
#
_entry.id   3979238ae9247d0af02024538c81f055
#
_cell.length_a   1.000
_cell.length_b   1.000
_cell.length_c   1.000
_cell.angle_alpha   90.00
_cell.angle_beta   90.00
_cell.angle_gamma   90.00
#
_symmetry.space_group_name_H-M   'P 1'
#
loop_
_entity.id
_entity.type
_entity.pdbx_description
1 polymer ?
#
loop_
_entity_poly.entity_id
_entity_poly.type
_entity_poly.pdbx_seq_one_letter_code
_entity_poly.pdbx_strand_id
1 'polypeptide(L)'
;MKKLLFLFAVAAAIVACAPKSEAPATEAPAEPVNHSAFASTNADGQQRVYDYLKANGPFFVATVDGDQARVRPFGALHIFEGKMYIVTGHVKRVAKQLAANPNVELCAVNGTEWVRVAATLVEDERVEAKKSMLDANPNLRSMYNENDNNIAVYYFTNATATFSSFAGDGDVVKF
;
A
#
# COMPACT_ATOMS: atom_id res chain seq x y z
N MET A 1 -49.59 -52.43 54.09
CA MET A 1 -48.39 -51.77 53.63
C MET A 1 -48.80 -50.82 52.53
N LYS A 2 -49.09 -49.54 52.86
CA LYS A 2 -49.61 -48.54 51.98
C LYS A 2 -48.46 -47.62 51.60
N LYS A 3 -48.10 -47.59 50.35
CA LYS A 3 -47.07 -46.63 49.79
C LYS A 3 -47.77 -45.32 49.44
N LEU A 4 -47.37 -44.27 50.13
CA LEU A 4 -47.83 -42.92 49.95
C LEU A 4 -46.96 -42.27 48.85
N LEU A 5 -47.56 -41.89 47.71
CA LEU A 5 -46.89 -41.21 46.57
C LEU A 5 -47.06 -39.71 46.79
N PHE A 6 -45.95 -39.04 47.06
CA PHE A 6 -45.91 -37.57 47.10
C PHE A 6 -45.62 -37.05 45.68
N LEU A 7 -46.57 -36.30 45.13
CA LEU A 7 -46.45 -35.62 43.84
C LEU A 7 -45.93 -34.20 44.13
N PHE A 8 -44.68 -33.93 43.77
CA PHE A 8 -44.16 -32.58 43.78
C PHE A 8 -44.41 -31.92 42.41
N ALA A 9 -45.28 -30.91 42.40
CA ALA A 9 -45.47 -30.03 41.22
C ALA A 9 -44.38 -28.93 41.27
N VAL A 10 -43.46 -28.99 40.31
CA VAL A 10 -42.48 -27.89 40.09
C VAL A 10 -43.07 -26.97 39.06
N ALA A 11 -43.45 -25.78 39.49
CA ALA A 11 -43.84 -24.68 38.60
C ALA A 11 -42.56 -24.04 38.02
N ALA A 12 -42.28 -24.27 36.74
CA ALA A 12 -41.22 -23.59 36.03
C ALA A 12 -41.71 -22.22 35.57
N ALA A 13 -41.21 -21.16 36.19
CA ALA A 13 -41.38 -19.80 35.74
C ALA A 13 -40.44 -19.55 34.54
N ILE A 14 -40.99 -19.45 33.34
CA ILE A 14 -40.27 -19.06 32.16
C ILE A 14 -40.14 -17.52 32.18
N VAL A 15 -38.95 -17.00 32.53
CA VAL A 15 -38.58 -15.59 32.35
C VAL A 15 -38.24 -15.43 30.87
N ALA A 16 -39.15 -14.86 30.10
CA ALA A 16 -38.89 -14.44 28.74
C ALA A 16 -37.96 -13.20 28.75
N CYS A 17 -36.68 -13.40 28.49
CA CYS A 17 -35.76 -12.32 28.13
C CYS A 17 -36.09 -11.89 26.68
N ALA A 18 -36.76 -10.78 26.51
CA ALA A 18 -36.88 -10.11 25.22
C ALA A 18 -35.51 -9.50 24.85
N PRO A 19 -35.02 -9.68 23.62
CA PRO A 19 -33.82 -9.00 23.17
C PRO A 19 -34.11 -7.50 23.08
N LYS A 20 -33.32 -6.71 23.82
CA LYS A 20 -33.33 -5.28 23.74
C LYS A 20 -32.77 -4.88 22.36
N SER A 21 -33.64 -4.41 21.48
CA SER A 21 -33.24 -3.80 20.21
C SER A 21 -32.40 -2.55 20.53
N GLU A 22 -31.08 -2.64 20.40
CA GLU A 22 -30.23 -1.47 20.33
C GLU A 22 -30.50 -0.79 18.97
N ALA A 23 -31.03 0.42 19.04
CA ALA A 23 -31.12 1.29 17.88
C ALA A 23 -29.69 1.57 17.37
N PRO A 24 -29.48 1.62 16.02
CA PRO A 24 -28.18 1.97 15.50
C PRO A 24 -27.80 3.35 16.00
N ALA A 25 -26.61 3.45 16.61
CA ALA A 25 -26.01 4.71 17.00
C ALA A 25 -25.93 5.58 15.75
N THR A 26 -26.61 6.71 15.75
CA THR A 26 -26.48 7.73 14.72
C THR A 26 -25.05 8.25 14.82
N GLU A 27 -24.20 7.81 13.90
CA GLU A 27 -22.87 8.35 13.72
C GLU A 27 -23.02 9.85 13.44
N ALA A 28 -22.49 10.69 14.33
CA ALA A 28 -22.46 12.11 14.12
C ALA A 28 -21.70 12.40 12.81
N PRO A 29 -22.15 13.34 11.97
CA PRO A 29 -21.43 13.66 10.75
C PRO A 29 -20.02 14.10 11.16
N ALA A 30 -19.00 13.38 10.62
CA ALA A 30 -17.62 13.80 10.75
C ALA A 30 -17.52 15.22 10.19
N GLU A 31 -16.99 16.14 10.98
CA GLU A 31 -16.73 17.50 10.53
C GLU A 31 -15.86 17.45 9.27
N PRO A 32 -16.15 18.27 8.25
CA PRO A 32 -15.34 18.29 7.05
C PRO A 32 -13.94 18.76 7.43
N VAL A 33 -12.97 17.82 7.41
CA VAL A 33 -11.55 18.17 7.48
C VAL A 33 -11.27 19.15 6.36
N ASN A 34 -10.82 20.32 6.73
CA ASN A 34 -10.55 21.43 5.81
C ASN A 34 -9.33 21.06 4.93
N HIS A 35 -9.58 20.47 3.76
CA HIS A 35 -8.59 20.13 2.74
C HIS A 35 -8.07 21.33 1.93
N SER A 36 -8.30 22.56 2.41
CA SER A 36 -7.94 23.77 1.70
C SER A 36 -6.60 24.36 2.13
N ALA A 37 -5.51 23.60 2.04
CA ALA A 37 -4.20 24.23 1.97
C ALA A 37 -3.14 23.22 1.56
N PHE A 38 -3.11 22.83 0.33
CA PHE A 38 -1.93 22.42 -0.44
C PHE A 38 -2.45 21.78 -1.74
N ALA A 39 -2.83 22.65 -2.69
CA ALA A 39 -2.72 22.26 -4.09
C ALA A 39 -1.21 22.19 -4.39
N SER A 40 -0.57 21.13 -3.89
CA SER A 40 0.79 20.78 -4.25
C SER A 40 0.75 20.46 -5.75
N THR A 41 1.67 21.04 -6.52
CA THR A 41 1.81 20.65 -7.92
C THR A 41 2.09 19.14 -7.95
N ASN A 42 1.76 18.44 -9.04
CA ASN A 42 2.06 17.00 -9.16
C ASN A 42 3.53 16.71 -8.87
N ALA A 43 4.45 17.63 -9.24
CA ALA A 43 5.88 17.54 -8.98
C ALA A 43 6.21 17.60 -7.48
N ASP A 44 5.57 18.49 -6.71
CA ASP A 44 5.81 18.61 -5.27
C ASP A 44 5.28 17.37 -4.52
N GLY A 45 4.13 16.83 -4.93
CA GLY A 45 3.58 15.59 -4.40
C GLY A 45 4.50 14.39 -4.64
N GLN A 46 5.01 14.26 -5.88
CA GLN A 46 5.97 13.22 -6.24
C GLN A 46 7.26 13.34 -5.44
N GLN A 47 7.81 14.56 -5.31
CA GLN A 47 9.04 14.81 -4.55
C GLN A 47 8.88 14.44 -3.08
N ARG A 48 7.76 14.81 -2.43
CA ARG A 48 7.45 14.44 -1.05
C ARG A 48 7.43 12.92 -0.85
N VAL A 49 6.82 12.18 -1.77
CA VAL A 49 6.79 10.71 -1.74
C VAL A 49 8.18 10.13 -1.93
N TYR A 50 8.93 10.65 -2.91
CA TYR A 50 10.31 10.24 -3.17
C TYR A 50 11.18 10.40 -1.92
N ASP A 51 11.13 11.57 -1.28
CA ASP A 51 11.93 11.87 -0.08
C ASP A 51 11.55 10.95 1.08
N TYR A 52 10.26 10.69 1.27
CA TYR A 52 9.79 9.78 2.31
C TYR A 52 10.28 8.35 2.09
N LEU A 53 10.16 7.82 0.86
CA LEU A 53 10.62 6.47 0.50
C LEU A 53 12.14 6.34 0.62
N LYS A 54 12.91 7.37 0.24
CA LYS A 54 14.38 7.39 0.36
C LYS A 54 14.84 7.42 1.81
N ALA A 55 14.17 8.19 2.65
CA ALA A 55 14.53 8.33 4.07
C ALA A 55 14.19 7.08 4.90
N ASN A 56 13.15 6.34 4.51
CA ASN A 56 12.58 5.23 5.28
C ASN A 56 12.66 3.88 4.52
N GLY A 57 13.60 3.75 3.61
CA GLY A 57 13.81 2.49 2.90
C GLY A 57 14.46 1.40 3.76
N PRO A 58 14.36 0.12 3.36
CA PRO A 58 13.68 -0.34 2.15
C PRO A 58 12.16 -0.17 2.22
N PHE A 59 11.53 0.12 1.09
CA PHE A 59 10.09 0.14 0.95
C PHE A 59 9.60 -1.19 0.35
N PHE A 60 8.32 -1.51 0.57
CA PHE A 60 7.74 -2.76 0.10
C PHE A 60 6.85 -2.51 -1.12
N VAL A 61 6.96 -3.37 -2.12
CA VAL A 61 6.14 -3.32 -3.33
C VAL A 61 5.26 -4.56 -3.40
N ALA A 62 3.96 -4.34 -3.43
CA ALA A 62 2.95 -5.37 -3.68
C ALA A 62 2.62 -5.46 -5.18
N THR A 63 2.50 -6.67 -5.69
CA THR A 63 2.05 -7.00 -7.05
C THR A 63 1.09 -8.19 -6.98
N VAL A 64 0.46 -8.52 -8.09
CA VAL A 64 -0.44 -9.68 -8.21
C VAL A 64 0.22 -10.76 -9.09
N ASP A 65 0.07 -12.02 -8.68
CA ASP A 65 0.54 -13.21 -9.39
C ASP A 65 -0.67 -14.14 -9.59
N GLY A 66 -1.41 -13.94 -10.67
CA GLY A 66 -2.74 -14.50 -10.84
C GLY A 66 -3.73 -13.88 -9.86
N ASP A 67 -4.23 -14.66 -8.92
CA ASP A 67 -5.10 -14.24 -7.81
C ASP A 67 -4.34 -14.01 -6.48
N GLN A 68 -3.02 -14.29 -6.47
CA GLN A 68 -2.20 -14.24 -5.27
C GLN A 68 -1.45 -12.91 -5.16
N ALA A 69 -1.69 -12.15 -4.08
CA ALA A 69 -0.87 -10.99 -3.73
C ALA A 69 0.56 -11.41 -3.38
N ARG A 70 1.53 -10.63 -3.86
CA ARG A 70 2.97 -10.80 -3.60
C ARG A 70 3.55 -9.50 -3.09
N VAL A 71 4.42 -9.56 -2.09
CA VAL A 71 5.12 -8.41 -1.53
C VAL A 71 6.62 -8.72 -1.41
N ARG A 72 7.47 -7.72 -1.66
CA ARG A 72 8.93 -7.82 -1.49
C ARG A 72 9.55 -6.45 -1.25
N PRO A 73 10.72 -6.37 -0.59
CA PRO A 73 11.44 -5.13 -0.40
C PRO A 73 12.08 -4.63 -1.70
N PHE A 74 12.07 -3.31 -1.88
CA PHE A 74 12.81 -2.55 -2.88
C PHE A 74 13.65 -1.49 -2.16
N GLY A 75 14.81 -1.12 -2.71
CA GLY A 75 15.69 -0.12 -2.11
C GLY A 75 16.16 0.95 -3.08
N ALA A 76 16.04 0.71 -4.38
CA ALA A 76 16.49 1.66 -5.40
C ALA A 76 15.33 2.47 -5.95
N LEU A 77 15.48 3.78 -5.89
CA LEU A 77 14.51 4.78 -6.32
C LEU A 77 15.25 5.95 -6.94
N HIS A 78 14.74 6.51 -8.02
CA HIS A 78 15.34 7.65 -8.71
C HIS A 78 14.26 8.51 -9.39
N ILE A 79 14.52 9.81 -9.55
CA ILE A 79 13.73 10.70 -10.40
C ILE A 79 14.54 10.99 -11.67
N PHE A 80 13.97 10.68 -12.81
CA PHE A 80 14.54 10.95 -14.12
C PHE A 80 13.48 11.56 -15.05
N GLU A 81 13.81 12.66 -15.71
CA GLU A 81 12.89 13.41 -16.59
C GLU A 81 11.54 13.72 -15.92
N GLY A 82 11.56 14.08 -14.64
CA GLY A 82 10.37 14.44 -13.87
C GLY A 82 9.47 13.26 -13.46
N LYS A 83 9.90 12.01 -13.67
CA LYS A 83 9.18 10.81 -13.27
C LYS A 83 9.96 10.04 -12.20
N MET A 84 9.25 9.45 -11.25
CA MET A 84 9.83 8.56 -10.26
C MET A 84 9.96 7.15 -10.83
N TYR A 85 11.12 6.51 -10.58
CA TYR A 85 11.46 5.18 -11.11
C TYR A 85 11.87 4.22 -10.00
N ILE A 86 11.53 2.94 -10.20
CA ILE A 86 12.12 1.80 -9.48
C ILE A 86 12.78 0.85 -10.48
N VAL A 87 13.58 -0.09 -9.96
CA VAL A 87 14.34 -1.05 -10.79
C VAL A 87 14.20 -2.46 -10.29
N THR A 88 14.15 -3.39 -11.23
CA THR A 88 14.24 -4.84 -10.98
C THR A 88 15.03 -5.50 -12.12
N GLY A 89 14.98 -6.82 -12.20
CA GLY A 89 15.56 -7.59 -13.32
C GLY A 89 14.49 -8.40 -14.02
N HIS A 90 14.57 -8.50 -15.34
CA HIS A 90 13.64 -9.30 -16.15
C HIS A 90 13.58 -10.79 -15.74
N VAL A 91 14.70 -11.34 -15.22
CA VAL A 91 14.73 -12.71 -14.73
C VAL A 91 13.93 -12.91 -13.44
N LYS A 92 13.57 -11.84 -12.72
CA LYS A 92 12.84 -11.90 -11.46
C LYS A 92 11.34 -12.09 -11.68
N ARG A 93 10.68 -12.83 -10.79
CA ARG A 93 9.22 -13.06 -10.87
C ARG A 93 8.41 -11.78 -10.87
N VAL A 94 8.87 -10.74 -10.17
CA VAL A 94 8.19 -9.44 -10.12
C VAL A 94 8.08 -8.78 -11.50
N ALA A 95 9.09 -8.88 -12.36
CA ALA A 95 9.02 -8.35 -13.73
C ALA A 95 7.91 -9.06 -14.54
N LYS A 96 7.79 -10.38 -14.40
CA LYS A 96 6.71 -11.16 -15.04
C LYS A 96 5.33 -10.78 -14.51
N GLN A 97 5.22 -10.49 -13.21
CA GLN A 97 3.97 -10.04 -12.59
C GLN A 97 3.57 -8.66 -13.11
N LEU A 98 4.54 -7.73 -13.21
CA LEU A 98 4.30 -6.37 -13.75
C LEU A 98 3.91 -6.39 -15.23
N ALA A 99 4.49 -7.29 -16.02
CA ALA A 99 4.10 -7.47 -17.42
C ALA A 99 2.65 -7.99 -17.56
N ALA A 100 2.18 -8.82 -16.63
CA ALA A 100 0.81 -9.33 -16.61
C ALA A 100 -0.20 -8.34 -15.98
N ASN A 101 0.22 -7.64 -14.93
CA ASN A 101 -0.59 -6.63 -14.24
C ASN A 101 0.33 -5.53 -13.69
N PRO A 102 0.35 -4.34 -14.32
CA PRO A 102 1.23 -3.26 -13.93
C PRO A 102 0.78 -2.48 -12.69
N ASN A 103 -0.38 -2.80 -12.12
CA ASN A 103 -0.87 -2.13 -10.92
C ASN A 103 -0.12 -2.62 -9.69
N VAL A 104 0.32 -1.68 -8.88
CA VAL A 104 1.10 -1.92 -7.66
C VAL A 104 0.58 -1.11 -6.50
N GLU A 105 0.93 -1.55 -5.31
CA GLU A 105 0.90 -0.71 -4.12
C GLU A 105 2.26 -0.78 -3.41
N LEU A 106 2.80 0.37 -3.03
CA LEU A 106 4.03 0.49 -2.25
C LEU A 106 3.67 0.90 -0.82
N CYS A 107 4.51 0.47 0.12
CA CYS A 107 4.41 0.91 1.51
C CYS A 107 5.81 1.13 2.10
N ALA A 108 5.98 2.25 2.81
CA ALA A 108 7.13 2.49 3.68
C ALA A 108 6.66 3.01 5.03
N VAL A 109 7.36 2.64 6.09
CA VAL A 109 6.98 2.92 7.49
C VAL A 109 8.06 3.77 8.16
N ASN A 110 7.65 4.75 8.94
CA ASN A 110 8.49 5.55 9.81
C ASN A 110 7.86 5.63 11.21
N GLY A 111 8.32 4.78 12.12
CA GLY A 111 7.75 4.70 13.48
C GLY A 111 6.26 4.35 13.45
N THR A 112 5.40 5.30 13.80
CA THR A 112 3.93 5.13 13.84
C THR A 112 3.23 5.69 12.60
N GLU A 113 3.99 6.17 11.63
CA GLU A 113 3.49 6.73 10.38
C GLU A 113 3.90 5.87 9.18
N TRP A 114 3.14 5.91 8.11
CA TRP A 114 3.49 5.24 6.86
C TRP A 114 2.93 5.98 5.66
N VAL A 115 3.51 5.71 4.50
CA VAL A 115 2.96 6.08 3.21
C VAL A 115 2.56 4.83 2.43
N ARG A 116 1.38 4.85 1.81
CA ARG A 116 0.99 3.89 0.78
C ARG A 116 0.87 4.62 -0.56
N VAL A 117 1.39 4.01 -1.61
CA VAL A 117 1.37 4.57 -2.97
C VAL A 117 0.75 3.54 -3.90
N ALA A 118 -0.50 3.75 -4.29
CA ALA A 118 -1.12 2.98 -5.36
C ALA A 118 -0.74 3.62 -6.71
N ALA A 119 -0.29 2.82 -7.67
CA ALA A 119 0.17 3.32 -8.96
C ALA A 119 0.09 2.26 -10.06
N THR A 120 0.22 2.71 -11.31
CA THR A 120 0.50 1.85 -12.46
C THR A 120 1.96 2.05 -12.85
N LEU A 121 2.70 0.96 -13.02
CA LEU A 121 4.10 0.98 -13.44
C LEU A 121 4.22 0.75 -14.94
N VAL A 122 5.03 1.58 -15.60
CA VAL A 122 5.32 1.45 -17.03
C VAL A 122 6.81 1.22 -17.20
N GLU A 123 7.17 0.18 -17.92
CA GLU A 123 8.58 -0.10 -18.24
C GLU A 123 9.14 0.95 -19.21
N ASP A 124 10.34 1.41 -18.93
CA ASP A 124 11.12 2.27 -19.82
C ASP A 124 12.33 1.49 -20.33
N GLU A 125 12.26 1.09 -21.60
CA GLU A 125 13.32 0.28 -22.23
C GLU A 125 14.54 1.10 -22.66
N ARG A 126 14.47 2.43 -22.57
CA ARG A 126 15.55 3.32 -22.99
C ARG A 126 16.82 3.11 -22.17
N VAL A 127 17.95 3.09 -22.85
CA VAL A 127 19.29 2.96 -22.22
C VAL A 127 19.55 4.14 -21.28
N GLU A 128 19.09 5.34 -21.62
CA GLU A 128 19.25 6.55 -20.82
C GLU A 128 18.56 6.42 -19.45
N ALA A 129 17.36 5.87 -19.40
CA ALA A 129 16.64 5.65 -18.16
C ALA A 129 17.34 4.59 -17.29
N LYS A 130 17.79 3.48 -17.90
CA LYS A 130 18.57 2.44 -17.22
C LYS A 130 19.88 2.98 -16.66
N LYS A 131 20.62 3.75 -17.49
CA LYS A 131 21.87 4.40 -17.07
C LYS A 131 21.64 5.38 -15.94
N SER A 132 20.61 6.24 -16.02
CA SER A 132 20.28 7.22 -14.99
C SER A 132 19.97 6.55 -13.64
N MET A 133 19.23 5.42 -13.64
CA MET A 133 18.98 4.64 -12.45
C MET A 133 20.27 4.07 -11.84
N LEU A 134 21.18 3.55 -12.66
CA LEU A 134 22.46 2.99 -12.21
C LEU A 134 23.43 4.06 -11.70
N ASP A 135 23.43 5.24 -12.31
CA ASP A 135 24.25 6.38 -11.86
C ASP A 135 23.76 6.89 -10.49
N ALA A 136 22.45 6.93 -10.28
CA ALA A 136 21.86 7.31 -8.99
C ALA A 136 22.01 6.23 -7.90
N ASN A 137 22.22 4.97 -8.28
CA ASN A 137 22.38 3.82 -7.38
C ASN A 137 23.59 2.96 -7.81
N PRO A 138 24.85 3.44 -7.61
CA PRO A 138 26.05 2.80 -8.17
C PRO A 138 26.29 1.37 -7.71
N ASN A 139 25.82 1.00 -6.52
CA ASN A 139 25.89 -0.35 -5.99
C ASN A 139 25.17 -1.39 -6.84
N LEU A 140 24.19 -0.97 -7.66
CA LEU A 140 23.47 -1.84 -8.59
C LEU A 140 24.33 -2.28 -9.78
N ARG A 141 25.42 -1.56 -10.09
CA ARG A 141 26.32 -1.88 -11.21
C ARG A 141 27.07 -3.21 -11.02
N SER A 142 27.07 -3.75 -9.80
CA SER A 142 27.55 -5.14 -9.56
C SER A 142 26.59 -6.21 -10.08
N MET A 143 25.31 -5.87 -10.32
CA MET A 143 24.26 -6.81 -10.73
C MET A 143 23.69 -6.51 -12.12
N TYR A 144 23.81 -5.25 -12.58
CA TYR A 144 23.16 -4.75 -13.80
C TYR A 144 24.10 -3.90 -14.62
N ASN A 145 23.87 -3.91 -15.93
CA ASN A 145 24.46 -3.03 -16.92
C ASN A 145 23.35 -2.45 -17.79
N GLU A 146 23.42 -1.17 -18.12
CA GLU A 146 22.40 -0.49 -18.94
C GLU A 146 22.19 -1.11 -20.34
N ASN A 147 23.18 -1.85 -20.84
CA ASN A 147 23.13 -2.52 -22.14
C ASN A 147 22.80 -4.01 -22.03
N ASP A 148 22.62 -4.56 -20.81
CA ASP A 148 22.16 -5.94 -20.66
C ASP A 148 20.62 -6.01 -20.82
N ASN A 149 20.15 -7.20 -21.13
CA ASN A 149 18.70 -7.44 -21.27
C ASN A 149 18.05 -7.81 -19.94
N ASN A 150 18.77 -7.70 -18.82
CA ASN A 150 18.26 -8.08 -17.51
C ASN A 150 17.72 -6.89 -16.71
N ILE A 151 18.34 -5.71 -16.79
CA ILE A 151 17.84 -4.54 -16.07
C ILE A 151 16.50 -4.10 -16.63
N ALA A 152 15.51 -3.93 -15.75
CA ALA A 152 14.19 -3.41 -16.05
C ALA A 152 13.90 -2.23 -15.11
N VAL A 153 13.71 -1.03 -15.67
CA VAL A 153 13.34 0.18 -14.93
C VAL A 153 11.90 0.55 -15.26
N TYR A 154 11.14 0.93 -14.22
CA TYR A 154 9.73 1.25 -14.34
C TYR A 154 9.46 2.62 -13.74
N TYR A 155 8.72 3.47 -14.46
CA TYR A 155 8.24 4.72 -13.90
C TYR A 155 6.78 4.64 -13.46
N PHE A 156 6.44 5.48 -12.49
CA PHE A 156 5.11 5.58 -11.92
C PHE A 156 4.19 6.42 -12.80
N THR A 157 2.96 5.96 -12.95
CA THR A 157 1.86 6.71 -13.55
C THR A 157 0.61 6.54 -12.72
N ASN A 158 -0.31 7.53 -12.79
CA ASN A 158 -1.58 7.49 -12.06
C ASN A 158 -1.39 7.24 -10.56
N ALA A 159 -0.32 7.76 -10.00
CA ALA A 159 0.04 7.50 -8.62
C ALA A 159 -0.83 8.30 -7.65
N THR A 160 -1.30 7.62 -6.61
CA THR A 160 -1.99 8.21 -5.46
C THR A 160 -1.29 7.74 -4.21
N ALA A 161 -0.71 8.66 -3.47
CA ALA A 161 -0.04 8.38 -2.21
C ALA A 161 -0.89 8.90 -1.04
N THR A 162 -1.10 8.04 -0.03
CA THR A 162 -1.79 8.37 1.22
C THR A 162 -0.78 8.27 2.36
N PHE A 163 -0.58 9.36 3.07
CA PHE A 163 0.21 9.42 4.30
C PHE A 163 -0.73 9.12 5.47
N SER A 164 -0.40 8.16 6.31
CA SER A 164 -1.28 7.66 7.36
C SER A 164 -0.52 7.47 8.66
N SER A 165 -1.26 7.37 9.76
CA SER A 165 -0.75 7.00 11.07
C SER A 165 -1.78 6.14 11.81
N PHE A 166 -1.47 5.68 13.02
CA PHE A 166 -2.46 4.99 13.86
C PHE A 166 -3.64 5.89 14.28
N ALA A 167 -3.54 7.22 14.10
CA ALA A 167 -4.64 8.15 14.34
C ALA A 167 -5.62 8.23 13.14
N GLY A 168 -5.25 7.69 11.99
CA GLY A 168 -6.06 7.67 10.76
C GLY A 168 -5.27 8.06 9.51
N ASP A 169 -5.99 8.12 8.40
CA ASP A 169 -5.43 8.60 7.13
C ASP A 169 -5.28 10.13 7.16
N GLY A 170 -4.15 10.61 6.67
CA GLY A 170 -3.80 12.02 6.55
C GLY A 170 -3.84 12.50 5.11
N ASP A 171 -2.79 13.21 4.69
CA ASP A 171 -2.72 13.84 3.38
C ASP A 171 -2.71 12.82 2.23
N VAL A 172 -3.41 13.17 1.16
CA VAL A 172 -3.39 12.43 -0.11
C VAL A 172 -2.76 13.31 -1.19
N VAL A 173 -1.75 12.78 -1.88
CA VAL A 173 -1.12 13.45 -3.03
C VAL A 173 -1.22 12.57 -4.28
N LYS A 174 -1.31 13.21 -5.46
CA LYS A 174 -1.38 12.51 -6.75
C LYS A 174 -0.30 13.03 -7.68
N PHE A 175 0.27 12.15 -8.49
CA PHE A 175 1.32 12.49 -9.47
C PHE A 175 1.39 11.49 -10.62
#